data_4bdbb91d2fa6f51e0d52350eb0136c3d
#
_entry.id   4bdbb91d2fa6f51e0d52350eb0136c3d
#
_cell.length_a   1.000
_cell.length_b   1.000
_cell.length_c   1.000
_cell.angle_alpha   90.00
_cell.angle_beta   90.00
_cell.angle_gamma   90.00
#
_symmetry.space_group_name_H-M   'P 1'
#
loop_
_entity.id
_entity.type
_entity.pdbx_description
1 polymer ?
#
loop_
_entity_poly.entity_id
_entity_poly.type
_entity_poly.pdbx_seq_one_letter_code
_entity_poly.pdbx_strand_id
1 'polypeptide(L)'
;MTVKYDSTQSFCRFRCSVLVSIALVLTFGTPVSGQGNEPNGANTYVGSLACRECHPEEYENFTTYAKKSVSFQSIERQRKHLTADEIRQCYPCHTTGYGRPGGFISIEETPHLKNAGCEVCHGPGAEHVRKGDAATITGRMSKKDCEVCHISERVKAFKYKPLIHGGAH
;
A
#
# COMPACT_ATOMS: atom_id res chain seq x y z
N MET A 1 19.42 -41.49 -25.35
CA MET A 1 20.12 -42.04 -24.17
C MET A 1 19.14 -42.07 -23.02
N THR A 2 18.64 -43.26 -22.74
CA THR A 2 17.63 -43.55 -21.72
C THR A 2 18.35 -44.04 -20.46
N VAL A 3 18.19 -43.33 -19.34
CA VAL A 3 18.71 -43.77 -18.04
C VAL A 3 17.58 -44.44 -17.29
N LYS A 4 17.75 -45.73 -17.06
CA LYS A 4 16.88 -46.58 -16.22
C LYS A 4 17.20 -46.33 -14.76
N TYR A 5 16.18 -46.12 -13.94
CA TYR A 5 16.26 -46.09 -12.49
C TYR A 5 15.95 -47.50 -11.95
N ASP A 6 16.90 -48.05 -11.24
CA ASP A 6 16.81 -49.39 -10.64
C ASP A 6 16.42 -49.25 -9.17
N SER A 7 15.36 -50.01 -8.81
CA SER A 7 14.84 -50.05 -7.44
C SER A 7 15.23 -51.39 -6.81
N THR A 8 16.11 -51.32 -5.81
CA THR A 8 16.36 -52.49 -4.93
C THR A 8 16.15 -52.09 -3.50
N GLN A 9 15.21 -52.80 -2.90
CA GLN A 9 14.84 -52.78 -1.49
C GLN A 9 15.96 -53.31 -0.61
N SER A 10 16.11 -52.79 0.59
CA SER A 10 16.74 -53.53 1.68
C SER A 10 15.99 -53.29 2.97
N PHE A 11 15.29 -54.32 3.41
CA PHE A 11 14.64 -54.43 4.70
C PHE A 11 15.68 -54.56 5.80
N CYS A 12 15.67 -53.69 6.78
CA CYS A 12 16.34 -53.98 8.05
C CYS A 12 15.31 -53.83 9.19
N ARG A 13 14.85 -54.99 9.67
CA ARG A 13 14.00 -55.09 10.87
C ARG A 13 14.90 -54.94 12.10
N PHE A 14 14.73 -53.90 12.87
CA PHE A 14 15.19 -53.86 14.25
C PHE A 14 13.99 -53.60 15.16
N ARG A 15 13.65 -54.71 15.89
CA ARG A 15 12.70 -54.64 17.01
C ARG A 15 13.48 -54.09 18.24
N CYS A 16 13.06 -52.93 18.70
CA CYS A 16 13.41 -52.54 20.05
C CYS A 16 12.17 -51.96 20.70
N SER A 17 11.57 -52.76 21.58
CA SER A 17 10.45 -52.35 22.45
C SER A 17 11.00 -51.48 23.55
N VAL A 18 10.69 -50.20 23.54
CA VAL A 18 10.82 -49.32 24.69
C VAL A 18 9.48 -48.62 24.89
N LEU A 19 8.77 -49.02 25.93
CA LEU A 19 7.60 -48.36 26.41
C LEU A 19 8.02 -47.03 27.03
N VAL A 20 7.90 -45.94 26.28
CA VAL A 20 8.01 -44.58 26.83
C VAL A 20 6.61 -44.02 26.87
N SER A 21 6.10 -43.89 28.10
CA SER A 21 4.83 -43.18 28.37
C SER A 21 5.01 -41.70 28.05
N ILE A 22 4.54 -41.28 26.91
CA ILE A 22 4.51 -39.87 26.53
C ILE A 22 3.25 -39.27 27.14
N ALA A 23 3.40 -38.51 28.23
CA ALA A 23 2.35 -37.64 28.73
C ALA A 23 2.11 -36.54 27.66
N LEU A 24 0.97 -36.64 26.99
CA LEU A 24 0.50 -35.67 26.00
C LEU A 24 0.07 -34.40 26.73
N VAL A 25 1.00 -33.45 26.91
CA VAL A 25 0.68 -32.10 27.35
C VAL A 25 0.05 -31.38 26.17
N LEU A 26 -1.28 -31.38 26.13
CA LEU A 26 -2.06 -30.53 25.22
C LEU A 26 -1.87 -29.07 25.64
N THR A 27 -0.83 -28.42 25.16
CA THR A 27 -0.76 -26.95 25.20
C THR A 27 -1.77 -26.42 24.20
N PHE A 28 -2.93 -26.01 24.70
CA PHE A 28 -3.84 -25.16 23.93
C PHE A 28 -3.11 -23.85 23.65
N GLY A 29 -2.45 -23.78 22.50
CA GLY A 29 -1.97 -22.53 21.96
C GLY A 29 -3.17 -21.66 21.66
N THR A 30 -3.43 -20.66 22.50
CA THR A 30 -4.39 -19.60 22.18
C THR A 30 -3.89 -18.92 20.91
N PRO A 31 -4.71 -18.77 19.84
CA PRO A 31 -4.34 -17.95 18.71
C PRO A 31 -4.16 -16.53 19.26
N VAL A 32 -2.93 -16.02 19.20
CA VAL A 32 -2.67 -14.59 19.37
C VAL A 32 -3.27 -13.92 18.15
N SER A 33 -4.55 -13.55 18.26
CA SER A 33 -5.16 -12.59 17.35
C SER A 33 -4.42 -11.28 17.58
N GLY A 34 -3.44 -10.98 16.74
CA GLY A 34 -2.84 -9.66 16.64
C GLY A 34 -3.93 -8.69 16.15
N GLN A 35 -4.82 -8.28 17.06
CA GLN A 35 -5.62 -7.08 16.85
C GLN A 35 -4.66 -5.92 16.97
N GLY A 36 -4.17 -5.45 15.79
CA GLY A 36 -3.63 -4.11 15.70
C GLY A 36 -4.71 -3.18 16.27
N ASN A 37 -4.38 -2.45 17.32
CA ASN A 37 -5.23 -1.36 17.82
C ASN A 37 -5.32 -0.32 16.70
N GLU A 38 -6.29 -0.48 15.80
CA GLU A 38 -6.80 0.58 14.97
C GLU A 38 -7.32 1.67 15.93
N PRO A 39 -6.82 2.91 15.86
CA PRO A 39 -7.34 4.00 16.68
C PRO A 39 -8.82 4.16 16.37
N ASN A 40 -9.65 3.85 17.35
CA ASN A 40 -11.10 3.79 17.30
C ASN A 40 -11.68 5.02 16.57
N GLY A 41 -12.18 4.85 15.32
CA GLY A 41 -12.99 5.82 14.62
C GLY A 41 -12.25 6.85 13.75
N ALA A 42 -10.91 6.83 13.65
CA ALA A 42 -10.21 7.71 12.73
C ALA A 42 -10.32 7.16 11.29
N ASN A 43 -10.80 7.99 10.36
CA ASN A 43 -10.77 7.65 8.94
C ASN A 43 -9.30 7.70 8.46
N THR A 44 -8.73 6.52 8.15
CA THR A 44 -7.32 6.33 7.80
C THR A 44 -7.13 6.10 6.30
N TYR A 45 -5.87 6.13 5.85
CA TYR A 45 -5.51 5.87 4.46
C TYR A 45 -5.38 4.35 4.22
N VAL A 46 -5.96 3.86 3.12
CA VAL A 46 -5.99 2.43 2.75
C VAL A 46 -5.16 2.12 1.50
N GLY A 47 -4.75 3.15 0.77
CA GLY A 47 -4.00 3.02 -0.48
C GLY A 47 -4.89 2.77 -1.70
N SER A 48 -4.40 3.18 -2.86
CA SER A 48 -5.18 3.16 -4.12
C SER A 48 -5.68 1.77 -4.53
N LEU A 49 -4.99 0.70 -4.12
CA LEU A 49 -5.42 -0.66 -4.47
C LEU A 49 -6.78 -1.02 -3.88
N ALA A 50 -7.12 -0.49 -2.71
CA ALA A 50 -8.42 -0.73 -2.07
C ALA A 50 -9.59 -0.13 -2.86
N CYS A 51 -9.33 0.88 -3.69
CA CYS A 51 -10.36 1.52 -4.52
C CYS A 51 -10.74 0.66 -5.74
N ARG A 52 -9.82 -0.19 -6.21
CA ARG A 52 -9.96 -0.97 -7.45
C ARG A 52 -11.19 -1.87 -7.47
N GLU A 53 -11.58 -2.41 -6.34
CA GLU A 53 -12.69 -3.36 -6.27
C GLU A 53 -14.02 -2.75 -6.74
N CYS A 54 -14.28 -1.50 -6.36
CA CYS A 54 -15.50 -0.78 -6.71
C CYS A 54 -15.30 0.21 -7.88
N HIS A 55 -14.06 0.67 -8.11
CA HIS A 55 -13.70 1.67 -9.14
C HIS A 55 -12.61 1.12 -10.08
N PRO A 56 -12.84 0.00 -10.79
CA PRO A 56 -11.80 -0.65 -11.60
C PRO A 56 -11.35 0.21 -12.79
N GLU A 57 -12.26 0.96 -13.42
CA GLU A 57 -11.95 1.81 -14.58
C GLU A 57 -11.10 3.01 -14.17
N GLU A 58 -11.50 3.72 -13.11
CA GLU A 58 -10.76 4.86 -12.58
C GLU A 58 -9.37 4.43 -12.08
N TYR A 59 -9.29 3.27 -11.43
CA TYR A 59 -8.02 2.72 -10.97
C TYR A 59 -7.09 2.41 -12.15
N GLU A 60 -7.57 1.76 -13.19
CA GLU A 60 -6.80 1.42 -14.38
C GLU A 60 -6.32 2.69 -15.10
N ASN A 61 -7.22 3.64 -15.32
CA ASN A 61 -6.89 4.93 -15.93
C ASN A 61 -5.84 5.69 -15.12
N PHE A 62 -6.01 5.75 -13.80
CA PHE A 62 -5.06 6.39 -12.90
C PHE A 62 -3.67 5.73 -12.96
N THR A 63 -3.60 4.41 -12.88
CA THR A 63 -2.32 3.69 -12.87
C THR A 63 -1.62 3.73 -14.22
N THR A 64 -2.37 3.80 -15.32
CA THR A 64 -1.84 3.82 -16.68
C THR A 64 -1.39 5.22 -17.11
N TYR A 65 -2.18 6.24 -16.83
CA TYR A 65 -1.97 7.58 -17.43
C TYR A 65 -1.50 8.64 -16.42
N ALA A 66 -1.84 8.52 -15.16
CA ALA A 66 -1.48 9.54 -14.18
C ALA A 66 -0.06 9.33 -13.64
N LYS A 67 0.85 10.25 -13.94
CA LYS A 67 2.24 10.23 -13.43
C LYS A 67 2.33 10.21 -11.90
N LYS A 68 1.29 10.62 -11.20
CA LYS A 68 1.17 10.57 -9.75
C LYS A 68 1.21 9.14 -9.21
N SER A 69 0.67 8.17 -9.96
CA SER A 69 0.66 6.75 -9.58
C SER A 69 2.06 6.16 -9.38
N VAL A 70 3.08 6.80 -9.93
CA VAL A 70 4.51 6.43 -9.83
C VAL A 70 5.38 7.57 -9.28
N SER A 71 4.80 8.53 -8.57
CA SER A 71 5.46 9.77 -8.14
C SER A 71 6.69 9.53 -7.28
N PHE A 72 6.73 8.47 -6.48
CA PHE A 72 7.86 8.13 -5.62
C PHE A 72 9.15 7.83 -6.40
N GLN A 73 9.04 7.39 -7.65
CA GLN A 73 10.22 7.19 -8.51
C GLN A 73 11.06 8.47 -8.68
N SER A 74 10.44 9.65 -8.55
CA SER A 74 11.17 10.92 -8.60
C SER A 74 12.10 11.07 -7.41
N ILE A 75 11.67 10.63 -6.23
CA ILE A 75 12.49 10.60 -5.01
C ILE A 75 13.61 9.57 -5.16
N GLU A 76 13.30 8.37 -5.62
CA GLU A 76 14.28 7.29 -5.81
C GLU A 76 15.43 7.73 -6.75
N ARG A 77 15.10 8.42 -7.83
CA ARG A 77 16.12 8.94 -8.79
C ARG A 77 17.05 9.98 -8.16
N GLN A 78 16.54 10.82 -7.26
CA GLN A 78 17.32 11.88 -6.62
C GLN A 78 17.99 11.47 -5.31
N ARG A 79 17.62 10.33 -4.74
CA ARG A 79 17.99 9.88 -3.40
C ARG A 79 19.49 9.90 -3.11
N LYS A 80 20.32 9.64 -4.14
CA LYS A 80 21.77 9.60 -3.98
C LYS A 80 22.41 10.98 -3.77
N HIS A 81 21.68 12.04 -4.07
CA HIS A 81 22.16 13.42 -4.04
C HIS A 81 21.52 14.26 -2.93
N LEU A 82 20.66 13.65 -2.12
CA LEU A 82 19.87 14.34 -1.11
C LEU A 82 20.14 13.75 0.27
N THR A 83 20.12 14.60 1.27
CA THR A 83 20.08 14.19 2.68
C THR A 83 18.70 13.60 3.04
N ALA A 84 18.63 12.92 4.18
CA ALA A 84 17.36 12.37 4.66
C ALA A 84 16.30 13.46 4.91
N ASP A 85 16.72 14.65 5.35
CA ASP A 85 15.81 15.78 5.57
C ASP A 85 15.25 16.34 4.27
N GLU A 86 16.09 16.48 3.25
CA GLU A 86 15.65 16.92 1.91
C GLU A 86 14.71 15.90 1.27
N ILE A 87 14.96 14.60 1.45
CA ILE A 87 14.06 13.53 0.98
C ILE A 87 12.70 13.66 1.65
N ARG A 88 12.64 13.90 2.98
CA ARG A 88 11.38 14.08 3.71
C ARG A 88 10.55 15.26 3.19
N GLN A 89 11.18 16.31 2.68
CA GLN A 89 10.48 17.45 2.07
C GLN A 89 9.75 17.10 0.76
N CYS A 90 10.09 15.98 0.13
CA CYS A 90 9.40 15.50 -1.07
C CYS A 90 8.09 14.74 -0.74
N TYR A 91 8.01 14.12 0.44
CA TYR A 91 6.91 13.22 0.80
C TYR A 91 5.52 13.85 0.73
N PRO A 92 5.28 15.12 1.16
CA PRO A 92 3.96 15.72 1.10
C PRO A 92 3.30 15.73 -0.28
N CYS A 93 4.12 15.78 -1.35
CA CYS A 93 3.64 15.81 -2.74
C CYS A 93 3.79 14.47 -3.47
N HIS A 94 4.65 13.59 -2.99
CA HIS A 94 5.01 12.35 -3.69
C HIS A 94 4.52 11.07 -3.00
N THR A 95 3.85 11.19 -1.85
CA THR A 95 3.28 10.06 -1.10
C THR A 95 1.85 10.37 -0.65
N THR A 96 1.14 9.37 -0.16
CA THR A 96 -0.24 9.53 0.30
C THR A 96 -0.29 9.80 1.80
N GLY A 97 -0.83 10.94 2.19
CA GLY A 97 -1.13 11.26 3.59
C GLY A 97 0.08 11.51 4.50
N TYR A 98 1.28 11.82 3.97
CA TYR A 98 2.44 12.12 4.80
C TYR A 98 2.15 13.23 5.81
N GLY A 99 2.51 13.00 7.09
CA GLY A 99 2.23 13.93 8.19
C GLY A 99 0.78 13.93 8.68
N ARG A 100 -0.06 13.03 8.18
CA ARG A 100 -1.45 12.83 8.64
C ARG A 100 -1.59 11.51 9.38
N PRO A 101 -2.53 11.40 10.33
CA PRO A 101 -2.82 10.13 11.00
C PRO A 101 -3.13 9.01 9.98
N GLY A 102 -2.44 7.87 10.11
CA GLY A 102 -2.58 6.73 9.22
C GLY A 102 -2.05 6.92 7.79
N GLY A 103 -1.33 8.03 7.51
CA GLY A 103 -0.70 8.29 6.22
C GLY A 103 0.69 7.67 6.09
N PHE A 104 1.40 8.03 5.01
CA PHE A 104 2.73 7.51 4.70
C PHE A 104 3.74 7.83 5.83
N ILE A 105 4.46 6.81 6.26
CA ILE A 105 5.54 6.92 7.25
C ILE A 105 6.89 6.64 6.55
N SER A 106 7.05 5.42 6.02
CA SER A 106 8.23 4.99 5.28
C SER A 106 7.85 3.89 4.27
N ILE A 107 8.80 3.52 3.41
CA ILE A 107 8.59 2.42 2.44
C ILE A 107 8.43 1.08 3.17
N GLU A 108 9.09 0.93 4.30
CA GLU A 108 9.08 -0.29 5.11
C GLU A 108 7.77 -0.45 5.88
N GLU A 109 7.24 0.65 6.44
CA GLU A 109 6.06 0.64 7.31
C GLU A 109 4.74 0.75 6.53
N THR A 110 4.70 1.64 5.53
CA THR A 110 3.48 1.93 4.76
C THR A 110 3.74 1.90 3.24
N PRO A 111 4.24 0.78 2.68
CA PRO A 111 4.63 0.68 1.27
C PRO A 111 3.47 0.94 0.29
N HIS A 112 2.23 0.65 0.69
CA HIS A 112 1.01 0.88 -0.10
C HIS A 112 0.67 2.37 -0.29
N LEU A 113 1.27 3.26 0.52
CA LEU A 113 1.07 4.72 0.47
C LEU A 113 2.26 5.45 -0.18
N LYS A 114 3.24 4.75 -0.73
CA LYS A 114 4.48 5.33 -1.24
C LYS A 114 4.33 6.27 -2.44
N ASN A 115 3.19 6.29 -3.13
CA ASN A 115 2.91 7.20 -4.24
C ASN A 115 1.80 8.19 -3.87
N ALA A 116 1.67 9.26 -4.63
CA ALA A 116 0.53 10.17 -4.53
C ALA A 116 -0.71 9.49 -5.15
N GLY A 117 -1.38 8.66 -4.35
CA GLY A 117 -2.52 7.85 -4.73
C GLY A 117 -3.85 8.59 -4.81
N CYS A 118 -4.94 7.85 -4.98
CA CYS A 118 -6.31 8.38 -5.06
C CYS A 118 -6.65 9.27 -3.87
N GLU A 119 -6.26 8.85 -2.68
CA GLU A 119 -6.57 9.50 -1.41
C GLU A 119 -5.81 10.83 -1.17
N VAL A 120 -4.81 11.17 -1.99
CA VAL A 120 -4.20 12.52 -1.97
C VAL A 120 -5.21 13.58 -2.36
N CYS A 121 -6.11 13.24 -3.30
CA CYS A 121 -7.17 14.12 -3.76
C CYS A 121 -8.48 13.89 -3.01
N HIS A 122 -8.84 12.63 -2.82
CA HIS A 122 -10.14 12.24 -2.27
C HIS A 122 -10.18 12.20 -0.74
N GLY A 123 -9.03 12.30 -0.07
CA GLY A 123 -8.93 12.15 1.38
C GLY A 123 -8.88 10.68 1.82
N PRO A 124 -8.72 10.41 3.14
CA PRO A 124 -8.60 9.07 3.68
C PRO A 124 -9.86 8.24 3.40
N GLY A 125 -9.67 7.03 2.85
CA GLY A 125 -10.74 6.21 2.27
C GLY A 125 -11.25 5.08 3.13
N ALA A 126 -10.69 4.82 4.33
CA ALA A 126 -11.05 3.65 5.14
C ALA A 126 -12.55 3.58 5.45
N GLU A 127 -13.16 4.70 5.81
CA GLU A 127 -14.59 4.76 6.10
C GLU A 127 -15.45 4.54 4.86
N HIS A 128 -15.06 5.12 3.74
CA HIS A 128 -15.72 4.94 2.45
C HIS A 128 -15.69 3.49 2.00
N VAL A 129 -14.52 2.85 2.02
CA VAL A 129 -14.37 1.42 1.66
C VAL A 129 -15.24 0.53 2.54
N ARG A 130 -15.34 0.83 3.83
CA ARG A 130 -16.14 0.05 4.77
C ARG A 130 -17.66 0.22 4.59
N LYS A 131 -18.11 1.45 4.24
CA LYS A 131 -19.54 1.80 4.19
C LYS A 131 -20.12 1.80 2.77
N GLY A 132 -19.32 2.04 1.75
CA GLY A 132 -19.78 2.29 0.38
C GLY A 132 -20.55 3.61 0.23
N ASP A 133 -20.42 4.54 1.19
CA ASP A 133 -21.17 5.80 1.21
C ASP A 133 -20.31 6.93 0.63
N ALA A 134 -20.78 7.52 -0.49
CA ALA A 134 -20.12 8.62 -1.17
C ALA A 134 -19.96 9.88 -0.29
N ALA A 135 -20.78 10.04 0.75
CA ALA A 135 -20.67 11.18 1.67
C ALA A 135 -19.44 11.10 2.58
N THR A 136 -18.79 9.94 2.68
CA THR A 136 -17.62 9.70 3.54
C THR A 136 -16.29 9.95 2.85
N ILE A 137 -16.30 10.42 1.61
CA ILE A 137 -15.10 10.74 0.83
C ILE A 137 -15.34 11.99 -0.03
N THR A 138 -14.26 12.69 -0.40
CA THR A 138 -14.37 13.87 -1.26
C THR A 138 -14.55 13.47 -2.73
N GLY A 139 -15.73 13.71 -3.31
CA GLY A 139 -16.04 13.31 -4.68
C GLY A 139 -15.57 14.32 -5.73
N ARG A 140 -15.57 15.63 -5.43
CA ARG A 140 -15.23 16.69 -6.39
C ARG A 140 -14.04 17.49 -5.96
N MET A 141 -13.06 17.60 -6.87
CA MET A 141 -11.85 18.39 -6.68
C MET A 141 -11.99 19.81 -7.21
N SER A 142 -11.39 20.74 -6.50
CA SER A 142 -11.20 22.13 -6.94
C SER A 142 -9.74 22.36 -7.37
N LYS A 143 -9.50 23.46 -8.04
CA LYS A 143 -8.14 23.88 -8.38
C LYS A 143 -7.23 24.00 -7.13
N LYS A 144 -7.78 24.47 -6.02
CA LYS A 144 -7.04 24.63 -4.74
C LYS A 144 -6.49 23.31 -4.21
N ASP A 145 -7.23 22.22 -4.38
CA ASP A 145 -6.78 20.90 -3.94
C ASP A 145 -5.57 20.42 -4.74
N CYS A 146 -5.48 20.82 -6.00
CA CYS A 146 -4.32 20.54 -6.84
C CYS A 146 -3.11 21.43 -6.51
N GLU A 147 -3.33 22.68 -6.12
CA GLU A 147 -2.30 23.66 -5.82
C GLU A 147 -1.49 23.36 -4.57
N VAL A 148 -1.93 22.44 -3.73
CA VAL A 148 -1.14 21.91 -2.59
C VAL A 148 0.21 21.31 -3.06
N CYS A 149 0.21 20.65 -4.22
CA CYS A 149 1.40 20.04 -4.81
C CYS A 149 1.86 20.77 -6.08
N HIS A 150 0.94 21.30 -6.87
CA HIS A 150 1.21 22.00 -8.13
C HIS A 150 1.42 23.50 -7.90
N ILE A 151 2.43 23.83 -7.11
CA ILE A 151 2.83 25.21 -6.82
C ILE A 151 3.67 25.80 -7.96
N SER A 152 3.65 27.13 -8.12
CA SER A 152 4.32 27.88 -9.21
C SER A 152 5.82 27.58 -9.30
N GLU A 153 6.49 27.42 -8.17
CA GLU A 153 7.93 27.15 -8.09
C GLU A 153 8.31 25.76 -8.62
N ARG A 154 7.39 24.81 -8.56
CA ARG A 154 7.65 23.41 -8.96
C ARG A 154 7.00 23.01 -10.29
N VAL A 155 5.92 23.69 -10.68
CA VAL A 155 5.16 23.37 -11.88
C VAL A 155 4.86 24.64 -12.68
N LYS A 156 5.77 25.03 -13.57
CA LYS A 156 5.66 26.26 -14.38
C LYS A 156 4.46 26.27 -15.35
N ALA A 157 3.91 25.11 -15.69
CA ALA A 157 2.88 24.95 -16.70
C ALA A 157 1.68 24.13 -16.21
N PHE A 158 1.21 24.39 -14.99
CA PHE A 158 0.04 23.70 -14.47
C PHE A 158 -1.23 24.12 -15.20
N LYS A 159 -1.83 23.19 -15.96
CA LYS A 159 -3.08 23.40 -16.70
C LYS A 159 -4.19 22.55 -16.06
N TYR A 160 -4.92 23.14 -15.14
CA TYR A 160 -5.96 22.44 -14.37
C TYR A 160 -7.02 21.72 -15.21
N LYS A 161 -7.64 22.43 -16.17
CA LYS A 161 -8.72 21.84 -17.00
C LYS A 161 -8.29 20.58 -17.76
N PRO A 162 -7.20 20.56 -18.53
CA PRO A 162 -6.73 19.33 -19.16
C PRO A 162 -6.45 18.20 -18.19
N LEU A 163 -5.96 18.51 -16.97
CA LEU A 163 -5.64 17.48 -15.98
C LEU A 163 -6.86 16.75 -15.44
N ILE A 164 -7.95 17.45 -15.14
CA ILE A 164 -9.19 16.82 -14.66
C ILE A 164 -9.95 16.05 -15.73
N HIS A 165 -9.67 16.29 -17.01
CA HIS A 165 -10.33 15.62 -18.13
C HIS A 165 -9.50 14.56 -18.82
N GLY A 166 -8.21 14.47 -18.56
CA GLY A 166 -7.35 13.53 -19.26
C GLY A 166 -6.12 13.06 -18.50
N GLY A 167 -6.00 13.39 -17.24
CA GLY A 167 -4.78 13.06 -16.49
C GLY A 167 -5.00 12.75 -15.01
N ALA A 168 -6.23 12.82 -14.53
CA ALA A 168 -6.55 12.46 -13.16
C ALA A 168 -6.93 10.97 -13.06
N HIS A 169 -7.89 10.55 -13.83
CA HIS A 169 -8.32 9.14 -14.01
C HIS A 169 -9.40 9.02 -15.11
#